data_6ebca205fd4094c8ec0fb43a4facf4be
#
_entry.id   6ebca205fd4094c8ec0fb43a4facf4be
#
_cell.length_a   1.000
_cell.length_b   1.000
_cell.length_c   1.000
_cell.angle_alpha   90.00
_cell.angle_beta   90.00
_cell.angle_gamma   90.00
#
_symmetry.space_group_name_H-M   'P 1'
#
loop_
_entity.id
_entity.type
_entity.pdbx_description
1 polymer ?
#
loop_
_entity_poly.entity_id
_entity_poly.type
_entity_poly.pdbx_seq_one_letter_code
_entity_poly.pdbx_strand_id
1 'polypeptide(L)'
;MTILYTSFHILDLDNDTVQRKEMPEEFQGFVKEYIEYANSNEKNKMYTIHDEQTQVVSCIRQMALNQDKCEVLTDSIADKLLTSERLAQAKIYRMGSNVKKGSLIQALVQNSSDELLFVVAKVEHSKWYDGSDLSKKYGFSGDKKSLWKSAVFSMYEINSHIVFKDVKAYSDTMAKYWTVSFLELDEARDDTKNTYSAFKAVDNELKSAVEPVSKKDYVKLSSELQNVMNTPQQLNYNQCIDNLIDSYSFSEEEIEKDVIKDCLLALPERKNFDTEFKVVPESLNNKRTKKFQLSQGIELTIRSDAMEYPDKIVSTVVDGKRVIQIVCEDDDTYDAFA
;
A
#
# COMPACT_ATOMS: atom_id res chain seq x y z
N MET A 1 -23.78 5.95 4.27
CA MET A 1 -22.82 6.31 5.33
C MET A 1 -23.43 7.42 6.18
N THR A 2 -23.54 7.24 7.49
CA THR A 2 -24.09 8.22 8.44
C THR A 2 -23.03 8.52 9.51
N ILE A 3 -22.71 9.79 9.69
CA ILE A 3 -21.76 10.22 10.73
C ILE A 3 -22.52 10.25 12.05
N LEU A 4 -22.05 9.47 13.03
CA LEU A 4 -22.62 9.40 14.38
C LEU A 4 -21.96 10.43 15.32
N TYR A 5 -20.66 10.63 15.17
CA TYR A 5 -19.90 11.59 15.96
C TYR A 5 -18.66 12.06 15.21
N THR A 6 -18.27 13.31 15.44
CA THR A 6 -17.01 13.88 14.93
C THR A 6 -16.34 14.75 15.98
N SER A 7 -15.00 14.81 15.92
CA SER A 7 -14.22 15.76 16.70
C SER A 7 -13.03 16.28 15.91
N PHE A 8 -12.61 17.50 16.26
CA PHE A 8 -11.45 18.17 15.70
C PHE A 8 -10.55 18.69 16.81
N HIS A 9 -9.27 18.30 16.79
CA HIS A 9 -8.30 18.70 17.80
C HIS A 9 -7.07 19.32 17.14
N ILE A 10 -6.63 20.46 17.67
CA ILE A 10 -5.34 21.07 17.32
C ILE A 10 -4.30 20.53 18.30
N LEU A 11 -3.20 19.98 17.77
CA LEU A 11 -2.07 19.52 18.56
C LEU A 11 -0.95 20.56 18.51
N ASP A 12 -0.55 21.05 19.67
CA ASP A 12 0.56 21.99 19.82
C ASP A 12 1.72 21.34 20.57
N LEU A 13 2.68 20.83 19.78
CA LEU A 13 3.89 20.19 20.31
C LEU A 13 4.80 21.14 21.07
N ASP A 14 4.79 22.45 20.74
CA ASP A 14 5.67 23.42 21.38
C ASP A 14 5.19 23.75 22.79
N ASN A 15 3.86 23.83 22.98
CA ASN A 15 3.24 24.14 24.28
C ASN A 15 2.74 22.90 25.03
N ASP A 16 2.90 21.70 24.45
CA ASP A 16 2.45 20.41 25.00
C ASP A 16 0.94 20.42 25.31
N THR A 17 0.12 20.92 24.38
CA THR A 17 -1.32 21.06 24.57
C THR A 17 -2.13 20.49 23.42
N VAL A 18 -3.30 19.94 23.76
CA VAL A 18 -4.34 19.56 22.82
C VAL A 18 -5.53 20.49 23.04
N GLN A 19 -6.08 21.03 21.96
CA GLN A 19 -7.23 21.89 22.01
C GLN A 19 -8.35 21.35 21.11
N ARG A 20 -9.48 20.96 21.70
CA ARG A 20 -10.70 20.66 20.95
C ARG A 20 -11.24 21.95 20.33
N LYS A 21 -11.72 21.88 19.09
CA LYS A 21 -12.39 22.98 18.40
C LYS A 21 -13.80 22.55 18.03
N GLU A 22 -14.73 23.47 18.21
CA GLU A 22 -16.05 23.34 17.62
C GLU A 22 -15.95 23.41 16.10
N MET A 23 -16.69 22.55 15.43
CA MET A 23 -16.71 22.49 13.96
C MET A 23 -17.94 23.24 13.46
N PRO A 24 -17.76 24.30 12.66
CA PRO A 24 -18.88 24.96 11.98
C PRO A 24 -19.60 23.99 11.06
N GLU A 25 -20.89 24.24 10.81
CA GLU A 25 -21.69 23.38 9.94
C GLU A 25 -21.09 23.20 8.54
N GLU A 26 -20.54 24.27 7.98
CA GLU A 26 -19.84 24.28 6.69
C GLU A 26 -18.64 23.32 6.67
N PHE A 27 -18.01 23.07 7.81
CA PHE A 27 -16.87 22.18 7.93
C PHE A 27 -17.24 20.69 7.92
N GLN A 28 -18.50 20.36 8.18
CA GLN A 28 -18.95 18.96 8.17
C GLN A 28 -18.86 18.31 6.78
N GLY A 29 -19.09 19.08 5.71
CA GLY A 29 -18.90 18.62 4.34
C GLY A 29 -17.46 18.19 4.08
N PHE A 30 -16.51 19.01 4.50
CA PHE A 30 -15.08 18.70 4.43
C PHE A 30 -14.70 17.43 5.20
N VAL A 31 -15.22 17.27 6.44
CA VAL A 31 -14.95 16.08 7.24
C VAL A 31 -15.50 14.82 6.55
N LYS A 32 -16.69 14.89 5.96
CA LYS A 32 -17.28 13.79 5.21
C LYS A 32 -16.41 13.36 4.03
N GLU A 33 -15.93 14.30 3.23
CA GLU A 33 -15.04 14.01 2.12
C GLU A 33 -13.71 13.38 2.58
N TYR A 34 -13.19 13.80 3.73
CA TYR A 34 -11.99 13.22 4.32
C TYR A 34 -12.18 11.79 4.81
N ILE A 35 -13.32 11.49 5.41
CA ILE A 35 -13.68 10.14 5.84
C ILE A 35 -13.75 9.21 4.61
N GLU A 36 -14.43 9.64 3.55
CA GLU A 36 -14.53 8.89 2.31
C GLU A 36 -13.16 8.66 1.68
N TYR A 37 -12.34 9.70 1.62
CA TYR A 37 -10.98 9.60 1.09
C TYR A 37 -10.08 8.67 1.93
N ALA A 38 -10.11 8.79 3.25
CA ALA A 38 -9.33 7.93 4.14
C ALA A 38 -9.69 6.44 3.96
N ASN A 39 -10.98 6.14 3.80
CA ASN A 39 -11.45 4.76 3.61
C ASN A 39 -11.10 4.19 2.23
N SER A 40 -11.12 5.02 1.18
CA SER A 40 -10.87 4.61 -0.21
C SER A 40 -9.44 4.83 -0.70
N ASN A 41 -8.54 5.31 0.17
CA ASN A 41 -7.16 5.60 -0.24
C ASN A 41 -6.44 4.32 -0.65
N GLU A 42 -6.03 4.26 -1.91
CA GLU A 42 -5.33 3.11 -2.51
C GLU A 42 -3.97 2.81 -1.86
N LYS A 43 -3.40 3.79 -1.14
CA LYS A 43 -2.13 3.65 -0.41
C LYS A 43 -2.29 3.10 1.01
N ASN A 44 -3.50 2.73 1.40
CA ASN A 44 -3.73 2.09 2.69
C ASN A 44 -3.03 0.74 2.77
N LYS A 45 -2.30 0.53 3.86
CA LYS A 45 -1.82 -0.79 4.27
C LYS A 45 -2.78 -1.42 5.27
N MET A 46 -2.83 -2.75 5.26
CA MET A 46 -3.69 -3.49 6.19
C MET A 46 -2.94 -3.82 7.48
N TYR A 47 -3.63 -3.57 8.58
CA TYR A 47 -3.14 -3.83 9.93
C TYR A 47 -4.15 -4.66 10.73
N THR A 48 -3.66 -5.25 11.80
CA THR A 48 -4.45 -5.86 12.86
C THR A 48 -4.21 -5.11 14.17
N ILE A 49 -5.18 -5.12 15.06
CA ILE A 49 -4.96 -4.60 16.41
C ILE A 49 -3.97 -5.50 17.14
N HIS A 50 -2.99 -4.90 17.84
CA HIS A 50 -2.02 -5.62 18.61
C HIS A 50 -2.66 -6.28 19.83
N ASP A 51 -3.42 -5.51 20.60
CA ASP A 51 -4.17 -5.94 21.78
C ASP A 51 -5.43 -5.10 21.92
N GLU A 52 -6.52 -5.74 22.28
CA GLU A 52 -7.81 -5.10 22.53
C GLU A 52 -7.82 -4.17 23.76
N GLN A 53 -6.82 -4.28 24.63
CA GLN A 53 -6.64 -3.45 25.83
C GLN A 53 -5.82 -2.18 25.53
N THR A 54 -5.26 -2.02 24.34
CA THR A 54 -4.54 -0.80 23.97
C THR A 54 -5.42 0.42 24.08
N GLN A 55 -4.83 1.58 24.39
CA GLN A 55 -5.60 2.78 24.71
C GLN A 55 -6.55 3.19 23.60
N VAL A 56 -6.06 3.27 22.35
CA VAL A 56 -6.89 3.71 21.20
C VAL A 56 -8.00 2.71 20.93
N VAL A 57 -7.69 1.41 20.88
CA VAL A 57 -8.68 0.34 20.62
C VAL A 57 -9.76 0.29 21.72
N SER A 58 -9.35 0.41 22.97
CA SER A 58 -10.26 0.46 24.11
C SER A 58 -11.19 1.69 24.06
N CYS A 59 -10.66 2.88 23.67
CA CYS A 59 -11.47 4.07 23.47
C CYS A 59 -12.49 3.86 22.35
N ILE A 60 -12.06 3.36 21.19
CA ILE A 60 -12.93 3.10 20.03
C ILE A 60 -14.07 2.14 20.40
N ARG A 61 -13.75 1.04 21.09
CA ARG A 61 -14.75 0.07 21.54
C ARG A 61 -15.78 0.71 22.46
N GLN A 62 -15.33 1.52 23.43
CA GLN A 62 -16.26 2.19 24.35
C GLN A 62 -17.14 3.21 23.64
N MET A 63 -16.62 3.95 22.66
CA MET A 63 -17.42 4.89 21.84
C MET A 63 -18.46 4.18 21.00
N ALA A 64 -18.10 3.05 20.39
CA ALA A 64 -19.04 2.26 19.60
C ALA A 64 -20.19 1.70 20.42
N LEU A 65 -19.95 1.31 21.67
CA LEU A 65 -20.99 0.82 22.60
C LEU A 65 -21.80 1.96 23.25
N ASN A 66 -21.21 3.13 23.45
CA ASN A 66 -21.87 4.26 24.10
C ASN A 66 -21.33 5.58 23.55
N GLN A 67 -22.14 6.22 22.70
CA GLN A 67 -21.78 7.48 22.04
C GLN A 67 -21.67 8.67 23.00
N ASP A 68 -22.31 8.64 24.17
CA ASP A 68 -22.21 9.70 25.18
C ASP A 68 -20.76 9.89 25.69
N LYS A 69 -19.92 8.87 25.54
CA LYS A 69 -18.52 8.91 25.91
C LYS A 69 -17.59 9.46 24.82
N CYS A 70 -18.10 9.71 23.62
CA CYS A 70 -17.26 10.09 22.48
C CYS A 70 -16.41 11.33 22.75
N GLU A 71 -16.96 12.33 23.43
CA GLU A 71 -16.22 13.57 23.72
C GLU A 71 -14.94 13.31 24.52
N VAL A 72 -15.05 12.68 25.67
CA VAL A 72 -13.92 12.40 26.56
C VAL A 72 -12.92 11.41 25.93
N LEU A 73 -13.44 10.40 25.21
CA LEU A 73 -12.58 9.36 24.62
C LEU A 73 -11.81 9.86 23.41
N THR A 74 -12.39 10.77 22.60
CA THR A 74 -11.66 11.40 21.50
C THR A 74 -10.60 12.40 22.00
N ASP A 75 -10.80 13.04 23.15
CA ASP A 75 -9.76 13.83 23.83
C ASP A 75 -8.60 12.91 24.26
N SER A 76 -8.91 11.78 24.90
CA SER A 76 -7.89 10.81 25.31
C SER A 76 -7.05 10.27 24.13
N ILE A 77 -7.68 10.04 22.97
CA ILE A 77 -6.96 9.62 21.75
C ILE A 77 -6.05 10.77 21.25
N ALA A 78 -6.51 12.01 21.28
CA ALA A 78 -5.72 13.16 20.85
C ALA A 78 -4.51 13.41 21.77
N ASP A 79 -4.67 13.25 23.08
CA ASP A 79 -3.57 13.34 24.06
C ASP A 79 -2.52 12.23 23.85
N LYS A 80 -2.96 11.02 23.52
CA LYS A 80 -2.04 9.94 23.17
C LYS A 80 -1.26 10.25 21.89
N LEU A 81 -1.91 10.84 20.89
CA LEU A 81 -1.20 11.26 19.68
C LEU A 81 -0.14 12.31 19.99
N LEU A 82 -0.47 13.36 20.76
CA LEU A 82 0.49 14.37 21.17
C LEU A 82 1.70 13.75 21.87
N THR A 83 1.46 12.84 22.80
CA THR A 83 2.52 12.11 23.51
C THR A 83 3.39 11.31 22.54
N SER A 84 2.80 10.60 21.58
CA SER A 84 3.51 9.81 20.59
C SER A 84 4.35 10.68 19.65
N GLU A 85 3.82 11.83 19.24
CA GLU A 85 4.53 12.82 18.42
C GLU A 85 5.71 13.44 19.15
N ARG A 86 5.55 13.75 20.44
CA ARG A 86 6.61 14.28 21.28
C ARG A 86 7.77 13.29 21.43
N LEU A 87 7.47 12.02 21.65
CA LEU A 87 8.47 10.95 21.69
C LEU A 87 9.17 10.76 20.34
N ALA A 88 8.42 10.85 19.24
CA ALA A 88 8.98 10.82 17.88
C ALA A 88 9.88 12.03 17.63
N GLN A 89 9.43 13.24 18.00
CA GLN A 89 10.20 14.48 17.86
C GLN A 89 11.55 14.40 18.62
N ALA A 90 11.56 13.87 19.82
CA ALA A 90 12.79 13.69 20.59
C ALA A 90 13.80 12.77 19.88
N LYS A 91 13.33 11.76 19.16
CA LYS A 91 14.20 10.85 18.37
C LYS A 91 14.78 11.52 17.13
N ILE A 92 13.98 12.30 16.38
CA ILE A 92 14.39 12.87 15.09
C ILE A 92 15.03 14.24 15.22
N TYR A 93 14.92 14.90 16.38
CA TYR A 93 15.51 16.23 16.62
C TYR A 93 17.00 16.28 16.32
N ARG A 94 17.74 15.23 16.69
CA ARG A 94 19.18 15.10 16.42
C ARG A 94 19.52 14.96 14.94
N MET A 95 18.53 14.63 14.10
CA MET A 95 18.66 14.48 12.65
C MET A 95 18.29 15.77 11.88
N GLY A 96 18.01 16.88 12.62
CA GLY A 96 17.59 18.15 12.01
C GLY A 96 16.18 18.14 11.42
N SER A 97 15.37 17.15 11.77
CA SER A 97 14.00 16.99 11.28
C SER A 97 12.99 17.29 12.40
N ASN A 98 11.79 17.70 12.00
CA ASN A 98 10.70 17.97 12.95
C ASN A 98 9.43 17.20 12.56
N VAL A 99 8.69 16.74 13.58
CA VAL A 99 7.32 16.29 13.37
C VAL A 99 6.49 17.48 12.93
N LYS A 100 5.76 17.32 11.85
CA LYS A 100 4.95 18.43 11.33
C LYS A 100 3.74 18.69 12.22
N LYS A 101 3.49 19.98 12.49
CA LYS A 101 2.32 20.42 13.25
C LYS A 101 1.04 20.12 12.48
N GLY A 102 -0.02 19.83 13.18
CA GLY A 102 -1.27 19.47 12.52
C GLY A 102 -2.46 19.38 13.47
N SER A 103 -3.57 18.97 12.91
CA SER A 103 -4.81 18.70 13.62
C SER A 103 -5.26 17.26 13.43
N LEU A 104 -5.99 16.76 14.39
CA LEU A 104 -6.57 15.42 14.38
C LEU A 104 -8.09 15.52 14.14
N ILE A 105 -8.55 14.85 13.10
CA ILE A 105 -9.97 14.61 12.83
C ILE A 105 -10.27 13.20 13.30
N GLN A 106 -11.36 13.03 14.04
CA GLN A 106 -11.84 11.74 14.47
C GLN A 106 -13.35 11.63 14.16
N ALA A 107 -13.79 10.48 13.69
CA ALA A 107 -15.18 10.25 13.36
C ALA A 107 -15.63 8.82 13.65
N LEU A 108 -16.78 8.68 14.27
CA LEU A 108 -17.52 7.42 14.36
C LEU A 108 -18.62 7.45 13.30
N VAL A 109 -18.67 6.42 12.47
CA VAL A 109 -19.51 6.38 11.27
C VAL A 109 -20.24 5.05 11.17
N GLN A 110 -21.53 5.11 10.86
CA GLN A 110 -22.33 3.95 10.43
C GLN A 110 -22.20 3.80 8.92
N ASN A 111 -21.53 2.76 8.46
CA ASN A 111 -21.32 2.54 7.02
C ASN A 111 -22.47 1.77 6.38
N SER A 112 -22.94 0.70 7.06
CA SER A 112 -24.11 -0.09 6.70
C SER A 112 -24.91 -0.43 7.96
N SER A 113 -25.97 -1.23 7.85
CA SER A 113 -26.77 -1.62 9.01
C SER A 113 -25.95 -2.21 10.16
N ASP A 114 -24.90 -2.94 9.83
CA ASP A 114 -24.15 -3.77 10.79
C ASP A 114 -22.70 -3.36 10.94
N GLU A 115 -22.19 -2.44 10.09
CA GLU A 115 -20.78 -2.04 10.07
C GLU A 115 -20.60 -0.61 10.61
N LEU A 116 -19.77 -0.51 11.64
CA LEU A 116 -19.27 0.75 12.17
C LEU A 116 -17.82 0.97 11.70
N LEU A 117 -17.50 2.21 11.37
CA LEU A 117 -16.14 2.65 11.08
C LEU A 117 -15.73 3.69 12.12
N PHE A 118 -14.50 3.58 12.64
CA PHE A 118 -13.87 4.69 13.32
C PHE A 118 -12.72 5.20 12.46
N VAL A 119 -12.79 6.46 12.10
CA VAL A 119 -11.80 7.13 11.27
C VAL A 119 -11.00 8.10 12.12
N VAL A 120 -9.69 8.00 12.03
CA VAL A 120 -8.76 8.94 12.62
C VAL A 120 -7.81 9.44 11.53
N ALA A 121 -7.70 10.77 11.39
CA ALA A 121 -6.92 11.37 10.33
C ALA A 121 -6.15 12.60 10.84
N LYS A 122 -4.85 12.65 10.52
CA LYS A 122 -4.03 13.82 10.79
C LYS A 122 -3.91 14.67 9.53
N VAL A 123 -4.31 15.94 9.65
CA VAL A 123 -4.10 16.98 8.63
C VAL A 123 -2.97 17.89 9.07
N GLU A 124 -2.00 18.12 8.18
CA GLU A 124 -0.86 18.97 8.50
C GLU A 124 -1.14 20.44 8.20
N HIS A 125 -0.60 21.29 9.04
CA HIS A 125 -0.67 22.72 8.87
C HIS A 125 0.48 23.22 8.00
N SER A 126 0.15 24.05 7.04
CA SER A 126 1.10 24.76 6.17
C SER A 126 0.89 26.26 6.25
N LYS A 127 1.93 26.98 5.83
CA LYS A 127 1.86 28.44 5.67
C LYS A 127 1.42 28.75 4.26
N TRP A 128 0.44 29.64 4.12
CA TRP A 128 -0.02 30.14 2.83
C TRP A 128 -0.29 31.64 2.89
N TYR A 129 -0.37 32.28 1.74
CA TYR A 129 -0.68 33.69 1.63
C TYR A 129 -2.08 33.85 1.03
N ASP A 130 -2.91 34.67 1.67
CA ASP A 130 -4.24 35.00 1.16
C ASP A 130 -4.09 35.82 -0.13
N GLY A 131 -4.80 35.40 -1.20
CA GLY A 131 -4.71 36.07 -2.50
C GLY A 131 -5.31 37.46 -2.54
N SER A 132 -6.13 37.83 -1.54
CA SER A 132 -6.81 39.13 -1.49
C SER A 132 -5.97 40.22 -0.83
N ASP A 133 -5.24 39.90 0.24
CA ASP A 133 -4.51 40.86 1.06
C ASP A 133 -3.02 40.53 1.26
N LEU A 134 -2.56 39.43 0.67
CA LEU A 134 -1.21 38.88 0.81
C LEU A 134 -0.79 38.60 2.27
N SER A 135 -1.76 38.56 3.17
CA SER A 135 -1.48 38.21 4.58
C SER A 135 -1.04 36.75 4.68
N LYS A 136 -0.04 36.52 5.53
CA LYS A 136 0.43 35.16 5.80
C LYS A 136 -0.50 34.49 6.78
N LYS A 137 -1.11 33.40 6.35
CA LYS A 137 -1.99 32.56 7.16
C LYS A 137 -1.32 31.23 7.46
N TYR A 138 -1.80 30.59 8.49
CA TYR A 138 -1.35 29.29 8.94
C TYR A 138 -2.57 28.40 9.18
N GLY A 139 -2.61 27.24 8.56
CA GLY A 139 -3.73 26.34 8.62
C GLY A 139 -3.50 25.16 7.69
N PHE A 140 -4.56 24.46 7.35
CA PHE A 140 -4.51 23.35 6.39
C PHE A 140 -5.36 23.67 5.16
N SER A 141 -4.99 23.08 4.04
CA SER A 141 -5.75 23.20 2.81
C SER A 141 -6.99 22.29 2.84
N GLY A 142 -8.07 22.72 2.22
CA GLY A 142 -9.22 21.86 1.91
C GLY A 142 -8.94 20.78 0.85
N ASP A 143 -7.74 20.76 0.27
CA ASP A 143 -7.35 19.72 -0.69
C ASP A 143 -7.11 18.38 0.04
N LYS A 144 -7.66 17.30 -0.50
CA LYS A 144 -7.46 15.90 -0.03
C LYS A 144 -6.00 15.51 0.08
N LYS A 145 -5.11 16.15 -0.69
CA LYS A 145 -3.65 15.98 -0.60
C LYS A 145 -3.05 16.44 0.72
N SER A 146 -3.78 17.16 1.56
CA SER A 146 -3.33 17.55 2.91
C SER A 146 -3.53 16.45 3.96
N LEU A 147 -4.11 15.30 3.59
CA LEU A 147 -4.16 14.11 4.44
C LEU A 147 -2.79 13.43 4.46
N TRP A 148 -2.14 13.45 5.60
CA TRP A 148 -0.79 12.88 5.75
C TRP A 148 -0.77 11.54 6.46
N LYS A 149 -1.72 11.34 7.35
CA LYS A 149 -1.87 10.08 8.08
C LYS A 149 -3.34 9.82 8.34
N SER A 150 -3.76 8.59 8.14
CA SER A 150 -5.10 8.16 8.48
C SER A 150 -5.11 6.72 8.97
N ALA A 151 -6.16 6.37 9.71
CA ALA A 151 -6.53 4.98 9.94
C ALA A 151 -8.05 4.85 9.98
N VAL A 152 -8.53 3.74 9.46
CA VAL A 152 -9.94 3.36 9.45
C VAL A 152 -10.06 2.00 10.11
N PHE A 153 -10.71 1.96 11.26
CA PHE A 153 -11.02 0.73 11.99
C PHE A 153 -12.41 0.27 11.57
N SER A 154 -12.50 -0.91 10.94
CA SER A 154 -13.77 -1.54 10.60
C SER A 154 -14.19 -2.48 11.72
N MET A 155 -15.44 -2.39 12.16
CA MET A 155 -15.95 -3.16 13.29
C MET A 155 -17.44 -3.47 13.15
N TYR A 156 -17.88 -4.50 13.86
CA TYR A 156 -19.26 -4.93 13.93
C TYR A 156 -19.69 -5.06 15.38
N GLU A 157 -20.96 -4.76 15.67
CA GLU A 157 -21.55 -5.08 16.95
C GLU A 157 -22.22 -6.47 16.88
N ILE A 158 -21.74 -7.41 17.67
CA ILE A 158 -22.30 -8.76 17.77
C ILE A 158 -22.61 -9.06 19.23
N ASN A 159 -23.88 -9.26 19.57
CA ASN A 159 -24.33 -9.56 20.95
C ASN A 159 -23.79 -8.55 21.98
N SER A 160 -23.91 -7.26 21.69
CA SER A 160 -23.39 -6.16 22.53
C SER A 160 -21.87 -6.19 22.77
N HIS A 161 -21.12 -6.81 21.86
CA HIS A 161 -19.68 -6.78 21.84
C HIS A 161 -19.19 -6.20 20.49
N ILE A 162 -18.15 -5.39 20.55
CA ILE A 162 -17.50 -4.87 19.35
C ILE A 162 -16.41 -5.83 18.91
N VAL A 163 -16.53 -6.30 17.68
CA VAL A 163 -15.55 -7.15 16.99
C VAL A 163 -14.89 -6.34 15.90
N PHE A 164 -13.58 -6.15 16.00
CA PHE A 164 -12.79 -5.50 14.96
C PHE A 164 -12.52 -6.49 13.81
N LYS A 165 -12.76 -6.05 12.57
CA LYS A 165 -12.51 -6.84 11.36
C LYS A 165 -11.11 -6.63 10.84
N ASP A 166 -10.80 -5.39 10.52
CA ASP A 166 -9.52 -4.95 9.97
C ASP A 166 -9.26 -3.48 10.28
N VAL A 167 -8.02 -3.07 10.08
CA VAL A 167 -7.61 -1.66 10.16
C VAL A 167 -6.84 -1.32 8.90
N LYS A 168 -7.33 -0.31 8.16
CA LYS A 168 -6.60 0.30 7.05
C LYS A 168 -5.86 1.51 7.57
N ALA A 169 -4.56 1.62 7.35
CA ALA A 169 -3.82 2.80 7.76
C ALA A 169 -2.88 3.30 6.65
N TYR A 170 -2.81 4.62 6.54
CA TYR A 170 -1.93 5.35 5.63
C TYR A 170 -1.01 6.28 6.41
N SER A 171 0.24 6.37 5.97
CA SER A 171 1.20 7.38 6.44
C SER A 171 2.12 7.77 5.28
N ASP A 172 2.19 9.07 4.97
CA ASP A 172 3.02 9.63 3.90
C ASP A 172 4.51 9.30 4.00
N THR A 173 5.01 9.14 5.21
CA THR A 173 6.45 8.93 5.50
C THR A 173 6.74 7.58 6.15
N MET A 174 5.80 6.62 6.11
CA MET A 174 5.90 5.35 6.86
C MET A 174 6.32 5.56 8.34
N ALA A 175 5.82 6.61 8.95
CA ALA A 175 6.20 7.01 10.30
C ALA A 175 5.70 5.98 11.32
N LYS A 176 6.59 5.11 11.79
CA LYS A 176 6.29 4.06 12.77
C LYS A 176 5.63 4.57 14.04
N TYR A 177 5.82 5.85 14.39
CA TYR A 177 5.11 6.40 15.55
C TYR A 177 3.60 6.41 15.36
N TRP A 178 3.10 6.57 14.12
CA TRP A 178 1.68 6.61 13.82
C TRP A 178 1.04 5.24 14.04
N THR A 179 1.58 4.20 13.41
CA THR A 179 1.00 2.86 13.46
C THR A 179 1.37 2.09 14.72
N VAL A 180 2.65 2.18 15.16
CA VAL A 180 3.15 1.36 16.26
C VAL A 180 2.98 2.05 17.62
N SER A 181 3.36 3.34 17.77
CA SER A 181 3.36 3.99 19.07
C SER A 181 2.02 4.63 19.42
N PHE A 182 1.33 5.21 18.44
CA PHE A 182 0.04 5.86 18.63
C PHE A 182 -1.12 4.87 18.53
N LEU A 183 -1.26 4.20 17.38
CA LEU A 183 -2.39 3.30 17.12
C LEU A 183 -2.19 1.89 17.68
N GLU A 184 -0.96 1.50 18.00
CA GLU A 184 -0.59 0.19 18.55
C GLU A 184 -1.10 -0.96 17.68
N LEU A 185 -0.75 -0.89 16.37
CA LEU A 185 -1.14 -1.83 15.35
C LEU A 185 0.02 -2.72 14.92
N ASP A 186 -0.29 -3.94 14.55
CA ASP A 186 0.62 -4.87 13.87
C ASP A 186 0.33 -4.91 12.37
N GLU A 187 1.36 -4.98 11.54
CA GLU A 187 1.17 -5.16 10.10
C GLU A 187 0.51 -6.51 9.83
N ALA A 188 -0.67 -6.51 9.20
CA ALA A 188 -1.36 -7.74 8.83
C ALA A 188 -0.56 -8.54 7.79
N ARG A 189 0.25 -7.82 6.98
CA ARG A 189 1.11 -8.36 5.93
C ARG A 189 2.44 -7.62 5.96
N ASP A 190 3.52 -8.38 6.07
CA ASP A 190 4.87 -7.84 5.95
C ASP A 190 5.28 -7.70 4.47
N ASP A 191 6.35 -6.95 4.23
CA ASP A 191 6.87 -6.72 2.88
C ASP A 191 7.29 -8.03 2.18
N THR A 192 7.71 -9.06 2.92
CA THR A 192 8.06 -10.39 2.42
C THR A 192 6.85 -11.09 1.84
N LYS A 193 5.73 -11.09 2.59
CA LYS A 193 4.45 -11.68 2.13
C LYS A 193 3.88 -10.91 0.97
N ASN A 194 3.91 -9.56 1.03
CA ASN A 194 3.44 -8.72 -0.05
C ASN A 194 4.21 -8.99 -1.35
N THR A 195 5.55 -9.00 -1.31
CA THR A 195 6.40 -9.31 -2.47
C THR A 195 6.07 -10.66 -3.08
N TYR A 196 6.00 -11.71 -2.24
CA TYR A 196 5.69 -13.06 -2.71
C TYR A 196 4.27 -13.15 -3.31
N SER A 197 3.27 -12.59 -2.63
CA SER A 197 1.87 -12.67 -3.07
C SER A 197 1.64 -11.89 -4.35
N ALA A 198 2.18 -10.67 -4.45
CA ALA A 198 2.07 -9.84 -5.65
C ALA A 198 2.75 -10.53 -6.85
N PHE A 199 4.01 -10.96 -6.71
CA PHE A 199 4.72 -11.67 -7.78
C PHE A 199 3.93 -12.89 -8.28
N LYS A 200 3.52 -13.76 -7.35
CA LYS A 200 2.79 -14.98 -7.68
C LYS A 200 1.44 -14.70 -8.33
N ALA A 201 0.72 -13.69 -7.86
CA ALA A 201 -0.59 -13.34 -8.40
C ALA A 201 -0.47 -12.82 -9.83
N VAL A 202 0.45 -11.89 -10.09
CA VAL A 202 0.67 -11.33 -11.42
C VAL A 202 1.19 -12.38 -12.41
N ASP A 203 2.20 -13.17 -12.03
CA ASP A 203 2.74 -14.23 -12.90
C ASP A 203 1.69 -15.26 -13.27
N ASN A 204 0.84 -15.68 -12.32
CA ASN A 204 -0.25 -16.60 -12.59
C ASN A 204 -1.33 -16.01 -13.51
N GLU A 205 -1.69 -14.73 -13.33
CA GLU A 205 -2.67 -14.05 -14.18
C GLU A 205 -2.13 -13.90 -15.62
N LEU A 206 -0.88 -13.45 -15.77
CA LEU A 206 -0.21 -13.39 -17.08
C LEU A 206 -0.11 -14.76 -17.73
N LYS A 207 0.21 -15.80 -16.95
CA LYS A 207 0.26 -17.16 -17.44
C LYS A 207 -1.11 -17.65 -17.94
N SER A 208 -2.19 -17.35 -17.25
CA SER A 208 -3.52 -17.79 -17.65
C SER A 208 -4.11 -16.99 -18.81
N ALA A 209 -3.84 -15.68 -18.88
CA ALA A 209 -4.42 -14.82 -19.88
C ALA A 209 -3.56 -14.69 -21.16
N VAL A 210 -2.23 -14.72 -21.06
CA VAL A 210 -1.32 -14.43 -22.17
C VAL A 210 -0.68 -15.70 -22.74
N GLU A 211 -0.22 -16.66 -21.90
CA GLU A 211 0.53 -17.82 -22.37
C GLU A 211 -0.23 -18.69 -23.40
N PRO A 212 -1.56 -18.89 -23.29
CA PRO A 212 -2.29 -19.70 -24.27
C PRO A 212 -2.31 -19.09 -25.67
N VAL A 213 -2.28 -17.76 -25.77
CA VAL A 213 -2.29 -17.01 -27.04
C VAL A 213 -0.87 -16.76 -27.53
N SER A 214 -0.01 -16.23 -26.65
CA SER A 214 1.39 -15.93 -26.98
C SER A 214 2.35 -16.31 -25.85
N LYS A 215 2.97 -17.45 -25.98
CA LYS A 215 4.01 -17.89 -25.02
C LYS A 215 5.21 -16.95 -24.98
N LYS A 216 5.53 -16.30 -26.12
CA LYS A 216 6.61 -15.33 -26.22
C LYS A 216 6.33 -14.09 -25.39
N ASP A 217 5.11 -13.56 -25.47
CA ASP A 217 4.73 -12.36 -24.72
C ASP A 217 4.67 -12.65 -23.22
N TYR A 218 4.12 -13.82 -22.84
CA TYR A 218 4.15 -14.24 -21.44
C TYR A 218 5.59 -14.30 -20.89
N VAL A 219 6.52 -14.93 -21.61
CA VAL A 219 7.91 -15.09 -21.16
C VAL A 219 8.56 -13.71 -20.95
N LYS A 220 8.33 -12.75 -21.86
CA LYS A 220 8.87 -11.40 -21.75
C LYS A 220 8.28 -10.64 -20.55
N LEU A 221 6.95 -10.59 -20.45
CA LEU A 221 6.26 -9.89 -19.34
C LEU A 221 6.62 -10.49 -17.97
N SER A 222 6.67 -11.82 -17.88
CA SER A 222 7.08 -12.51 -16.67
C SER A 222 8.55 -12.23 -16.32
N SER A 223 9.42 -11.99 -17.30
CA SER A 223 10.82 -11.60 -17.07
C SER A 223 10.95 -10.15 -16.59
N GLU A 224 10.20 -9.24 -17.18
CA GLU A 224 10.15 -7.85 -16.72
C GLU A 224 9.61 -7.74 -15.30
N LEU A 225 8.52 -8.45 -14.99
CA LEU A 225 8.00 -8.54 -13.62
C LEU A 225 9.08 -9.06 -12.66
N GLN A 226 9.81 -10.10 -13.05
CA GLN A 226 10.87 -10.67 -12.24
C GLN A 226 12.02 -9.68 -12.01
N ASN A 227 12.39 -8.88 -13.00
CA ASN A 227 13.42 -7.84 -12.86
C ASN A 227 12.99 -6.76 -11.85
N VAL A 228 11.74 -6.29 -11.93
CA VAL A 228 11.18 -5.34 -10.95
C VAL A 228 11.23 -5.91 -9.54
N MET A 229 10.81 -7.17 -9.38
CA MET A 229 10.73 -7.83 -8.07
C MET A 229 12.09 -8.35 -7.54
N ASN A 230 13.14 -8.31 -8.35
CA ASN A 230 14.51 -8.61 -7.92
C ASN A 230 15.28 -7.38 -7.43
N THR A 231 14.73 -6.18 -7.61
CA THR A 231 15.39 -4.92 -7.21
C THR A 231 14.76 -4.43 -5.90
N PRO A 232 15.52 -4.32 -4.78
CA PRO A 232 15.00 -3.75 -3.54
C PRO A 232 14.58 -2.28 -3.75
N GLN A 233 13.30 -2.00 -3.65
CA GLN A 233 12.73 -0.67 -3.85
C GLN A 233 11.39 -0.52 -3.13
N GLN A 234 10.93 0.71 -2.95
CA GLN A 234 9.55 0.96 -2.59
C GLN A 234 8.70 0.80 -3.85
N LEU A 235 7.81 -0.17 -3.86
CA LEU A 235 6.94 -0.47 -4.99
C LEU A 235 5.56 0.17 -4.79
N ASN A 236 5.09 0.90 -5.81
CA ASN A 236 3.68 1.18 -6.00
C ASN A 236 3.16 0.19 -7.03
N TYR A 237 2.28 -0.70 -6.61
CA TYR A 237 1.78 -1.81 -7.43
C TYR A 237 1.04 -1.32 -8.69
N ASN A 238 0.13 -0.36 -8.54
CA ASN A 238 -0.67 0.13 -9.67
C ASN A 238 0.22 0.76 -10.72
N GLN A 239 1.17 1.61 -10.31
CA GLN A 239 2.14 2.20 -11.22
C GLN A 239 3.06 1.14 -11.86
N CYS A 240 3.40 0.09 -11.14
CA CYS A 240 4.18 -1.02 -11.68
C CYS A 240 3.41 -1.74 -12.79
N ILE A 241 2.12 -2.02 -12.60
CA ILE A 241 1.27 -2.67 -13.62
C ILE A 241 1.06 -1.74 -14.81
N ASP A 242 0.82 -0.44 -14.59
CA ASP A 242 0.74 0.55 -15.66
C ASP A 242 2.01 0.52 -16.53
N ASN A 243 3.19 0.60 -15.90
CA ASN A 243 4.45 0.57 -16.62
C ASN A 243 4.67 -0.75 -17.37
N LEU A 244 4.36 -1.89 -16.73
CA LEU A 244 4.55 -3.22 -17.31
C LEU A 244 3.67 -3.43 -18.55
N ILE A 245 2.41 -3.00 -18.49
CA ILE A 245 1.44 -3.26 -19.55
C ILE A 245 1.43 -2.15 -20.61
N ASP A 246 1.45 -0.87 -20.21
CA ASP A 246 1.32 0.25 -21.16
C ASP A 246 2.51 0.38 -22.09
N SER A 247 3.71 0.08 -21.62
CA SER A 247 4.94 0.07 -22.44
C SER A 247 5.05 -1.15 -23.34
N TYR A 248 4.26 -2.22 -23.09
CA TYR A 248 4.37 -3.46 -23.83
C TYR A 248 3.50 -3.49 -25.09
N SER A 249 4.08 -3.97 -26.19
CA SER A 249 3.37 -4.24 -27.46
C SER A 249 3.22 -5.75 -27.63
N PHE A 250 1.99 -6.23 -27.53
CA PHE A 250 1.68 -7.64 -27.72
C PHE A 250 1.90 -8.05 -29.18
N SER A 251 2.34 -9.29 -29.41
CA SER A 251 2.59 -9.83 -30.75
C SER A 251 1.31 -10.30 -31.45
N GLU A 252 0.25 -10.57 -30.70
CA GLU A 252 -1.02 -11.09 -31.20
C GLU A 252 -2.16 -10.10 -30.91
N GLU A 253 -2.96 -9.78 -31.93
CA GLU A 253 -4.09 -8.82 -31.83
C GLU A 253 -5.24 -9.38 -30.96
N GLU A 254 -5.29 -10.69 -30.76
CA GLU A 254 -6.29 -11.38 -29.93
C GLU A 254 -6.14 -11.06 -28.42
N ILE A 255 -5.00 -10.48 -28.02
CA ILE A 255 -4.72 -10.13 -26.63
C ILE A 255 -5.29 -8.74 -26.33
N GLU A 256 -6.40 -8.70 -25.60
CA GLU A 256 -7.04 -7.45 -25.17
C GLU A 256 -6.27 -6.82 -23.98
N LYS A 257 -5.37 -5.88 -24.30
CA LYS A 257 -4.46 -5.22 -23.39
C LYS A 257 -5.17 -4.63 -22.16
N ASP A 258 -6.28 -3.90 -22.39
CA ASP A 258 -7.03 -3.22 -21.32
C ASP A 258 -7.69 -4.23 -20.37
N VAL A 259 -8.21 -5.33 -20.89
CA VAL A 259 -8.82 -6.41 -20.08
C VAL A 259 -7.77 -7.05 -19.16
N ILE A 260 -6.58 -7.33 -19.70
CA ILE A 260 -5.49 -7.88 -18.88
C ILE A 260 -5.08 -6.90 -17.80
N LYS A 261 -4.94 -5.61 -18.15
CA LYS A 261 -4.57 -4.55 -17.22
C LYS A 261 -5.58 -4.45 -16.07
N ASP A 262 -6.87 -4.41 -16.37
CA ASP A 262 -7.94 -4.35 -15.37
C ASP A 262 -7.92 -5.57 -14.44
N CYS A 263 -7.72 -6.77 -15.01
CA CYS A 263 -7.59 -7.99 -14.22
C CYS A 263 -6.39 -7.93 -13.26
N LEU A 264 -5.24 -7.41 -13.71
CA LEU A 264 -4.05 -7.24 -12.89
C LEU A 264 -4.25 -6.20 -11.79
N LEU A 265 -4.86 -5.05 -12.10
CA LEU A 265 -5.13 -4.00 -11.10
C LEU A 265 -6.12 -4.46 -10.02
N ALA A 266 -6.99 -5.42 -10.29
CA ALA A 266 -7.90 -5.99 -9.30
C ALA A 266 -7.24 -7.06 -8.38
N LEU A 267 -5.99 -7.49 -8.64
CA LEU A 267 -5.34 -8.55 -7.87
C LEU A 267 -5.09 -8.23 -6.40
N PRO A 268 -4.72 -7.00 -5.98
CA PRO A 268 -4.50 -6.69 -4.57
C PRO A 268 -5.68 -7.08 -3.69
N GLU A 269 -6.91 -6.77 -4.09
CA GLU A 269 -8.12 -7.15 -3.36
C GLU A 269 -8.41 -8.66 -3.47
N ARG A 270 -8.32 -9.23 -4.67
CA ARG A 270 -8.61 -10.65 -4.95
C ARG A 270 -7.61 -11.61 -4.28
N LYS A 271 -6.35 -11.22 -4.16
CA LYS A 271 -5.24 -12.06 -3.65
C LYS A 271 -4.67 -11.57 -2.33
N ASN A 272 -5.25 -10.52 -1.77
CA ASN A 272 -5.02 -10.07 -0.41
C ASN A 272 -3.56 -9.65 -0.13
N PHE A 273 -3.03 -8.71 -0.92
CA PHE A 273 -1.75 -8.03 -0.71
C PHE A 273 -1.90 -6.52 -0.83
N ASP A 274 -0.93 -5.76 -0.28
CA ASP A 274 -0.98 -4.30 -0.27
C ASP A 274 -0.50 -3.72 -1.60
N THR A 275 -1.02 -2.54 -1.97
CA THR A 275 -0.62 -1.84 -3.20
C THR A 275 0.67 -1.03 -3.03
N GLU A 276 1.12 -0.79 -1.80
CA GLU A 276 2.43 -0.19 -1.51
C GLU A 276 3.22 -1.04 -0.50
N PHE A 277 4.40 -1.48 -0.90
CA PHE A 277 5.30 -2.28 -0.04
C PHE A 277 6.75 -2.14 -0.52
N LYS A 278 7.69 -2.48 0.36
CA LYS A 278 9.10 -2.60 0.00
C LYS A 278 9.35 -3.99 -0.60
N VAL A 279 9.94 -4.02 -1.78
CA VAL A 279 10.33 -5.30 -2.40
C VAL A 279 11.41 -5.99 -1.60
N VAL A 280 11.17 -7.25 -1.26
CA VAL A 280 12.11 -8.17 -0.57
C VAL A 280 12.45 -9.33 -1.50
N PRO A 281 13.49 -9.22 -2.35
CA PRO A 281 13.83 -10.20 -3.37
C PRO A 281 14.07 -11.61 -2.83
N GLU A 282 14.58 -11.71 -1.59
CA GLU A 282 14.86 -12.98 -0.93
C GLU A 282 13.62 -13.84 -0.74
N SER A 283 12.42 -13.21 -0.69
CA SER A 283 11.15 -13.92 -0.61
C SER A 283 10.84 -14.78 -1.84
N LEU A 284 11.52 -14.51 -2.97
CA LEU A 284 11.33 -15.16 -4.26
C LEU A 284 12.39 -16.23 -4.58
N ASN A 285 13.30 -16.55 -3.66
CA ASN A 285 14.45 -17.44 -3.91
C ASN A 285 14.07 -18.80 -4.57
N ASN A 286 12.92 -19.36 -4.23
CA ASN A 286 12.44 -20.63 -4.80
C ASN A 286 11.74 -20.45 -6.16
N LYS A 287 11.54 -19.23 -6.65
CA LYS A 287 10.86 -18.90 -7.91
C LYS A 287 11.80 -18.31 -8.97
N ARG A 288 13.10 -18.26 -8.66
CA ARG A 288 14.10 -17.61 -9.50
C ARG A 288 14.64 -18.47 -10.65
N THR A 289 14.00 -19.58 -10.95
CA THR A 289 14.48 -20.51 -11.98
C THR A 289 13.36 -20.82 -12.95
N LYS A 290 13.55 -20.53 -14.23
CA LYS A 290 12.67 -20.96 -15.32
C LYS A 290 13.27 -22.17 -16.01
N LYS A 291 12.48 -23.19 -16.29
CA LYS A 291 12.88 -24.43 -16.94
C LYS A 291 12.13 -24.61 -18.24
N PHE A 292 12.85 -24.88 -19.30
CA PHE A 292 12.30 -25.12 -20.63
C PHE A 292 12.78 -26.48 -21.13
N GLN A 293 11.86 -27.39 -21.42
CA GLN A 293 12.17 -28.67 -22.02
C GLN A 293 12.47 -28.44 -23.51
N LEU A 294 13.70 -28.69 -23.94
CA LEU A 294 14.12 -28.56 -25.34
C LEU A 294 13.90 -29.83 -26.12
N SER A 295 14.27 -30.97 -25.54
CA SER A 295 14.06 -32.30 -26.09
C SER A 295 14.07 -33.35 -24.97
N GLN A 296 13.86 -34.63 -25.30
CA GLN A 296 13.97 -35.69 -24.30
C GLN A 296 15.36 -35.70 -23.67
N GLY A 297 15.44 -35.46 -22.36
CA GLY A 297 16.68 -35.44 -21.61
C GLY A 297 17.49 -34.11 -21.66
N ILE A 298 17.01 -33.11 -22.42
CA ILE A 298 17.67 -31.77 -22.47
C ILE A 298 16.73 -30.72 -21.95
N GLU A 299 17.12 -30.04 -20.87
CA GLU A 299 16.40 -28.95 -20.21
C GLU A 299 17.27 -27.71 -20.17
N LEU A 300 16.74 -26.58 -20.60
CA LEU A 300 17.36 -25.27 -20.40
C LEU A 300 16.84 -24.69 -19.09
N THR A 301 17.75 -24.43 -18.17
CA THR A 301 17.43 -23.79 -16.87
C THR A 301 18.00 -22.39 -16.85
N ILE A 302 17.11 -21.39 -16.73
CA ILE A 302 17.50 -19.97 -16.64
C ILE A 302 17.30 -19.52 -15.21
N ARG A 303 18.36 -18.98 -14.60
CA ARG A 303 18.30 -18.39 -13.27
C ARG A 303 17.91 -16.92 -13.36
N SER A 304 17.32 -16.38 -12.32
CA SER A 304 16.80 -15.01 -12.28
C SER A 304 17.87 -13.93 -12.25
N ASP A 305 19.11 -14.27 -11.97
CA ASP A 305 20.26 -13.37 -12.03
C ASP A 305 20.75 -13.14 -13.47
N ALA A 306 20.25 -13.90 -14.44
CA ALA A 306 20.48 -13.65 -15.85
C ALA A 306 19.53 -12.54 -16.38
N MET A 307 19.85 -11.28 -16.12
CA MET A 307 18.97 -10.13 -16.40
C MET A 307 18.63 -9.91 -17.89
N GLU A 308 19.47 -10.39 -18.81
CA GLU A 308 19.35 -10.12 -20.26
C GLU A 308 19.13 -11.38 -21.10
N TYR A 309 18.66 -12.48 -20.49
CA TYR A 309 18.55 -13.73 -21.21
C TYR A 309 17.64 -13.73 -22.46
N PRO A 310 16.56 -12.89 -22.55
CA PRO A 310 15.75 -12.87 -23.76
C PRO A 310 16.53 -12.44 -25.01
N ASP A 311 17.55 -11.62 -24.84
CA ASP A 311 18.38 -11.14 -25.95
C ASP A 311 19.54 -12.11 -26.28
N LYS A 312 19.88 -13.02 -25.34
CA LYS A 312 20.91 -14.03 -25.50
C LYS A 312 20.40 -15.37 -26.05
N ILE A 313 19.08 -15.52 -26.18
CA ILE A 313 18.44 -16.78 -26.62
C ILE A 313 17.51 -16.48 -27.79
N VAL A 314 17.80 -17.01 -28.95
CA VAL A 314 17.04 -16.81 -30.18
C VAL A 314 16.57 -18.13 -30.74
N SER A 315 15.28 -18.21 -31.14
CA SER A 315 14.74 -19.33 -31.89
C SER A 315 14.90 -19.08 -33.39
N THR A 316 15.42 -20.07 -34.13
CA THR A 316 15.61 -19.98 -35.58
C THR A 316 15.38 -21.34 -36.22
N VAL A 317 15.38 -21.36 -37.55
CA VAL A 317 15.34 -22.60 -38.35
C VAL A 317 16.63 -22.69 -39.13
N VAL A 318 17.38 -23.76 -38.92
CA VAL A 318 18.62 -24.08 -39.65
C VAL A 318 18.43 -25.43 -40.31
N ASP A 319 18.60 -25.50 -41.63
CA ASP A 319 18.43 -26.74 -42.45
C ASP A 319 17.09 -27.47 -42.20
N GLY A 320 16.00 -26.68 -42.05
CA GLY A 320 14.65 -27.21 -41.79
C GLY A 320 14.42 -27.71 -40.35
N LYS A 321 15.39 -27.57 -39.45
CA LYS A 321 15.30 -27.93 -38.03
C LYS A 321 15.06 -26.70 -37.18
N ARG A 322 14.15 -26.81 -36.20
CA ARG A 322 13.96 -25.76 -35.19
C ARG A 322 15.14 -25.80 -34.22
N VAL A 323 15.85 -24.69 -34.10
CA VAL A 323 17.06 -24.51 -33.29
C VAL A 323 16.84 -23.38 -32.30
N ILE A 324 17.32 -23.56 -31.08
CA ILE A 324 17.51 -22.48 -30.11
C ILE A 324 18.98 -22.17 -30.07
N GLN A 325 19.34 -20.96 -30.45
CA GLN A 325 20.70 -20.41 -30.34
C GLN A 325 20.83 -19.70 -29.01
N ILE A 326 21.89 -20.02 -28.27
CA ILE A 326 22.23 -19.43 -26.99
C ILE A 326 23.62 -18.83 -27.13
N VAL A 327 23.78 -17.57 -26.77
CA VAL A 327 25.11 -16.93 -26.72
C VAL A 327 25.88 -17.56 -25.56
N CYS A 328 26.99 -18.24 -25.89
CA CYS A 328 27.91 -18.83 -24.92
C CYS A 328 29.07 -17.85 -24.68
N GLU A 329 29.25 -17.41 -23.43
CA GLU A 329 30.31 -16.52 -22.99
C GLU A 329 31.46 -17.28 -22.28
N ASP A 330 31.29 -18.56 -22.06
CA ASP A 330 32.24 -19.43 -21.38
C ASP A 330 32.96 -20.30 -22.43
N ASP A 331 34.25 -20.09 -22.60
CA ASP A 331 35.08 -20.74 -23.62
C ASP A 331 35.13 -22.25 -23.41
N ASP A 332 35.27 -22.73 -22.18
CA ASP A 332 35.33 -24.16 -21.86
C ASP A 332 34.00 -24.87 -22.22
N THR A 333 32.87 -24.20 -21.96
CA THR A 333 31.58 -24.72 -22.36
C THR A 333 31.38 -24.72 -23.87
N TYR A 334 31.84 -23.65 -24.55
CA TYR A 334 31.76 -23.57 -26.00
C TYR A 334 32.56 -24.68 -26.65
N ASP A 335 33.80 -24.89 -26.22
CA ASP A 335 34.71 -25.90 -26.74
C ASP A 335 34.22 -27.35 -26.50
N ALA A 336 33.46 -27.57 -25.45
CA ALA A 336 32.84 -28.87 -25.16
C ALA A 336 31.75 -29.30 -26.19
N PHE A 337 31.22 -28.33 -26.97
CA PHE A 337 30.22 -28.56 -28.02
C PHE A 337 30.71 -28.20 -29.43
N ALA A 338 31.97 -27.81 -29.60
CA ALA A 338 32.62 -27.57 -30.89
C ALA A 338 33.16 -28.87 -31.46
#